data_963e7dd69462c79bea034758ab02ccde
#
_entry.id   963e7dd69462c79bea034758ab02ccde
#
_cell.length_a   1.000
_cell.length_b   1.000
_cell.length_c   1.000
_cell.angle_alpha   90.00
_cell.angle_beta   90.00
_cell.angle_gamma   90.00
#
_symmetry.space_group_name_H-M   'P 1'
#
loop_
_entity.id
_entity.type
_entity.pdbx_description
1 polymer ?
#
loop_
_entity_poly.entity_id
_entity_poly.type
_entity_poly.pdbx_seq_one_letter_code
_entity_poly.pdbx_strand_id
1 'polypeptide(L)'
;MRLIISTLLFIFSFPAWSYSVGSQQDIIVDSSTARRLDVRIFYPSDSHQAAQMQGARAVFIGFKAITHAPLAKGRFPLIVLSHGSGGNNASLAWLAVPLAARGAIVIAANHPGSTTGDSSPKTDLTLQTGDLSFMLTHYLADPHWQQAIDRQKIGAIGHSKGGYSVLALAGGHINRQRLTHYCQAMPQMPDCQFYQRDGIRLENTSDQRLAASYHDPRVRFVVALDPGMSYVFTRSSLDAIDIPVLTIAAGYFIHSTGKMRLGVDQLKLPLLTLAEAGHFDFLPLCTPKAAEILAGEGEGFICETPNAQRAAIHLQTIAAVSQFMQQHEFLSQQK
;
A
#
# COMPACT_ATOMS: atom_id res chain seq x y z
N MET A 1 -11.64 46.57 41.50
CA MET A 1 -12.16 45.19 41.62
C MET A 1 -12.34 44.66 40.18
N ARG A 2 -11.36 43.87 39.67
CA ARG A 2 -11.40 43.32 38.29
C ARG A 2 -11.96 41.91 38.37
N LEU A 3 -13.14 41.66 37.78
CA LEU A 3 -13.71 40.35 37.60
C LEU A 3 -12.89 39.60 36.52
N ILE A 4 -12.24 38.48 36.94
CA ILE A 4 -11.65 37.54 36.02
C ILE A 4 -12.73 36.49 35.66
N ILE A 5 -13.26 36.58 34.43
CA ILE A 5 -14.18 35.56 33.90
C ILE A 5 -13.30 34.44 33.36
N SER A 6 -13.21 33.34 34.10
CA SER A 6 -12.57 32.08 33.63
C SER A 6 -13.54 31.38 32.70
N THR A 7 -13.25 31.41 31.39
CA THR A 7 -13.98 30.63 30.39
C THR A 7 -13.49 29.15 30.48
N LEU A 8 -14.29 28.28 31.08
CA LEU A 8 -14.05 26.82 31.03
C LEU A 8 -14.34 26.35 29.58
N LEU A 9 -13.29 26.01 28.85
CA LEU A 9 -13.40 25.23 27.62
C LEU A 9 -13.81 23.79 27.97
N PHE A 10 -15.07 23.45 27.80
CA PHE A 10 -15.51 22.05 27.80
C PHE A 10 -15.02 21.39 26.52
N ILE A 11 -13.95 20.60 26.60
CA ILE A 11 -13.54 19.68 25.53
C ILE A 11 -14.53 18.50 25.58
N PHE A 12 -15.55 18.55 24.74
CA PHE A 12 -16.40 17.38 24.48
C PHE A 12 -15.59 16.37 23.68
N SER A 13 -14.99 15.40 24.34
CA SER A 13 -14.49 14.17 23.70
C SER A 13 -15.69 13.33 23.29
N PHE A 14 -16.10 13.45 22.04
CA PHE A 14 -17.05 12.48 21.48
C PHE A 14 -16.32 11.15 21.28
N PRO A 15 -16.93 10.01 21.67
CA PRO A 15 -16.33 8.71 21.38
C PRO A 15 -16.21 8.56 19.85
N ALA A 16 -14.98 8.45 19.37
CA ALA A 16 -14.73 8.11 17.97
C ALA A 16 -15.30 6.69 17.75
N TRP A 17 -16.40 6.57 17.05
CA TRP A 17 -16.99 5.29 16.69
C TRP A 17 -16.01 4.58 15.75
N SER A 18 -15.26 3.63 16.29
CA SER A 18 -14.35 2.77 15.56
C SER A 18 -15.00 1.39 15.45
N TYR A 19 -15.12 0.88 14.23
CA TYR A 19 -15.57 -0.49 14.01
C TYR A 19 -14.57 -1.49 14.57
N SER A 20 -15.04 -2.64 15.03
CA SER A 20 -14.21 -3.82 15.10
C SER A 20 -13.79 -4.21 13.67
N VAL A 21 -12.66 -4.90 13.52
CA VAL A 21 -12.15 -5.27 12.20
C VAL A 21 -12.36 -6.75 11.95
N GLY A 22 -13.16 -7.06 10.95
CA GLY A 22 -13.28 -8.39 10.38
C GLY A 22 -12.14 -8.67 9.42
N SER A 23 -11.72 -9.93 9.32
CA SER A 23 -10.76 -10.38 8.30
C SER A 23 -11.17 -11.73 7.74
N GLN A 24 -11.06 -11.88 6.42
CA GLN A 24 -11.20 -13.18 5.75
C GLN A 24 -10.18 -13.32 4.62
N GLN A 25 -9.96 -14.56 4.20
CA GLN A 25 -9.14 -14.90 3.06
C GLN A 25 -10.02 -15.41 1.93
N ASP A 26 -9.57 -15.16 0.71
CA ASP A 26 -10.24 -15.59 -0.50
C ASP A 26 -9.21 -15.95 -1.56
N ILE A 27 -9.63 -16.70 -2.57
CA ILE A 27 -8.83 -17.07 -3.74
C ILE A 27 -9.63 -16.71 -4.98
N ILE A 28 -9.09 -15.80 -5.76
CA ILE A 28 -9.69 -15.39 -7.02
C ILE A 28 -8.77 -15.72 -8.19
N VAL A 29 -9.35 -16.07 -9.33
CA VAL A 29 -8.58 -16.47 -10.52
C VAL A 29 -9.00 -15.58 -11.70
N ASP A 30 -8.03 -14.85 -12.25
CA ASP A 30 -8.21 -14.15 -13.51
C ASP A 30 -8.05 -15.16 -14.67
N SER A 31 -9.17 -15.54 -15.24
CA SER A 31 -9.19 -16.52 -16.36
C SER A 31 -8.52 -16.00 -17.63
N SER A 32 -8.39 -14.67 -17.80
CA SER A 32 -7.77 -14.06 -18.97
C SER A 32 -6.24 -14.16 -18.94
N THR A 33 -5.66 -14.17 -17.75
CA THR A 33 -4.20 -14.21 -17.52
C THR A 33 -3.75 -15.50 -16.83
N ALA A 34 -4.69 -16.37 -16.43
CA ALA A 34 -4.47 -17.54 -15.58
C ALA A 34 -3.78 -17.22 -14.23
N ARG A 35 -3.87 -15.97 -13.76
CA ARG A 35 -3.26 -15.54 -12.50
C ARG A 35 -4.21 -15.82 -11.34
N ARG A 36 -3.70 -16.56 -10.35
CA ARG A 36 -4.39 -16.90 -9.12
C ARG A 36 -3.90 -15.97 -8.01
N LEU A 37 -4.82 -15.21 -7.42
CA LEU A 37 -4.53 -14.27 -6.35
C LEU A 37 -5.07 -14.82 -5.03
N ASP A 38 -4.20 -15.00 -4.04
CA ASP A 38 -4.59 -15.25 -2.66
C ASP A 38 -4.84 -13.89 -1.99
N VAL A 39 -6.09 -13.62 -1.69
CA VAL A 39 -6.57 -12.31 -1.23
C VAL A 39 -6.85 -12.33 0.26
N ARG A 40 -6.59 -11.22 0.91
CA ARG A 40 -7.02 -10.92 2.28
C ARG A 40 -7.88 -9.68 2.27
N ILE A 41 -9.02 -9.76 2.94
CA ILE A 41 -10.00 -8.70 3.04
C ILE A 41 -10.11 -8.27 4.51
N PHE A 42 -10.00 -6.97 4.75
CA PHE A 42 -10.23 -6.33 6.04
C PHE A 42 -11.47 -5.44 5.91
N TYR A 43 -12.37 -5.49 6.86
CA TYR A 43 -13.64 -4.80 6.74
C TYR A 43 -14.22 -4.39 8.10
N PRO A 44 -15.07 -3.34 8.11
CA PRO A 44 -15.77 -2.91 9.31
C PRO A 44 -16.73 -3.99 9.81
N SER A 45 -16.76 -4.21 11.11
CA SER A 45 -17.65 -5.16 11.76
C SER A 45 -18.25 -4.57 13.04
N ASP A 46 -19.52 -4.87 13.31
CA ASP A 46 -20.19 -4.54 14.56
C ASP A 46 -20.01 -5.66 15.62
N SER A 47 -19.14 -6.65 15.35
CA SER A 47 -18.87 -7.76 16.27
C SER A 47 -18.12 -7.30 17.51
N HIS A 48 -18.53 -7.85 18.66
CA HIS A 48 -17.85 -7.65 19.95
C HIS A 48 -16.93 -8.81 20.33
N GLN A 49 -16.67 -9.74 19.41
CA GLN A 49 -15.74 -10.84 19.64
C GLN A 49 -14.31 -10.33 19.81
N ALA A 50 -13.50 -11.08 20.54
CA ALA A 50 -12.09 -10.75 20.70
C ALA A 50 -11.32 -10.95 19.39
N ALA A 51 -10.58 -9.93 18.97
CA ALA A 51 -9.69 -10.02 17.82
C ALA A 51 -8.52 -10.96 18.11
N GLN A 52 -8.18 -11.79 17.14
CA GLN A 52 -7.10 -12.78 17.22
C GLN A 52 -5.89 -12.35 16.38
N MET A 53 -4.71 -12.77 16.79
CA MET A 53 -3.48 -12.54 16.02
C MET A 53 -3.51 -13.37 14.73
N GLN A 54 -3.31 -12.71 13.59
CA GLN A 54 -3.30 -13.30 12.26
C GLN A 54 -2.06 -12.81 11.49
N GLY A 55 -1.67 -13.55 10.45
CA GLY A 55 -0.61 -13.14 9.51
C GLY A 55 0.79 -13.06 10.12
N ALA A 56 0.99 -13.52 11.36
CA ALA A 56 2.32 -13.59 11.97
C ALA A 56 3.21 -14.59 11.21
N ARG A 57 4.46 -14.23 11.01
CA ARG A 57 5.49 -15.03 10.34
C ARG A 57 6.80 -14.99 11.13
N ALA A 58 7.80 -15.74 10.69
CA ALA A 58 9.09 -15.79 11.38
C ALA A 58 9.75 -14.41 11.50
N VAL A 59 9.65 -13.58 10.47
CA VAL A 59 10.28 -12.25 10.40
C VAL A 59 9.36 -11.13 10.92
N PHE A 60 8.06 -11.18 10.62
CA PHE A 60 7.14 -10.08 10.88
C PHE A 60 6.05 -10.43 11.89
N ILE A 61 5.76 -9.48 12.78
CA ILE A 61 4.62 -9.53 13.67
C ILE A 61 3.34 -9.37 12.84
N GLY A 62 2.33 -10.18 13.16
CA GLY A 62 1.02 -10.13 12.53
C GLY A 62 0.17 -8.95 12.98
N PHE A 63 -1.10 -9.04 12.69
CA PHE A 63 -2.11 -8.05 13.02
C PHE A 63 -3.27 -8.71 13.79
N LYS A 64 -4.09 -7.89 14.48
CA LYS A 64 -5.28 -8.37 15.19
C LYS A 64 -6.55 -8.07 14.39
N ALA A 65 -7.36 -9.08 14.15
CA ALA A 65 -8.69 -8.98 13.53
C ALA A 65 -9.58 -10.15 13.96
N ILE A 66 -10.88 -10.04 13.72
CA ILE A 66 -11.88 -11.08 14.02
C ILE A 66 -12.08 -11.89 12.73
N THR A 67 -11.72 -13.17 12.77
CA THR A 67 -11.87 -14.07 11.61
C THR A 67 -13.34 -14.25 11.25
N HIS A 68 -13.69 -14.04 9.99
CA HIS A 68 -15.06 -14.17 9.47
C HIS A 68 -16.13 -13.42 10.27
N ALA A 69 -15.78 -12.24 10.83
CA ALA A 69 -16.75 -11.40 11.52
C ALA A 69 -17.90 -10.99 10.57
N PRO A 70 -19.12 -10.80 11.07
CA PRO A 70 -20.17 -10.23 10.24
C PRO A 70 -19.79 -8.82 9.77
N LEU A 71 -20.01 -8.55 8.49
CA LEU A 71 -19.79 -7.23 7.90
C LEU A 71 -20.79 -6.24 8.50
N ALA A 72 -20.31 -5.07 8.93
CA ALA A 72 -21.17 -4.00 9.43
C ALA A 72 -22.15 -3.52 8.33
N LYS A 73 -23.32 -3.04 8.76
CA LYS A 73 -24.32 -2.50 7.84
C LYS A 73 -23.88 -1.13 7.32
N GLY A 74 -23.99 -0.92 6.01
CA GLY A 74 -23.66 0.36 5.38
C GLY A 74 -23.01 0.20 4.03
N ARG A 75 -22.57 1.34 3.48
CA ARG A 75 -21.72 1.39 2.28
C ARG A 75 -20.39 2.02 2.66
N PHE A 76 -19.33 1.38 2.28
CA PHE A 76 -17.97 1.70 2.68
C PHE A 76 -17.08 1.95 1.46
N PRO A 77 -16.12 2.86 1.54
CA PRO A 77 -15.08 2.98 0.53
C PRO A 77 -14.35 1.65 0.36
N LEU A 78 -13.97 1.34 -0.87
CA LEU A 78 -13.14 0.18 -1.20
C LEU A 78 -11.70 0.65 -1.47
N ILE A 79 -10.73 -0.01 -0.84
CA ILE A 79 -9.31 0.24 -1.05
C ILE A 79 -8.65 -1.06 -1.50
N VAL A 80 -7.99 -1.06 -2.66
CA VAL A 80 -7.09 -2.14 -3.05
C VAL A 80 -5.67 -1.80 -2.60
N LEU A 81 -5.03 -2.74 -1.88
CA LEU A 81 -3.65 -2.60 -1.40
C LEU A 81 -2.68 -3.43 -2.23
N SER A 82 -1.55 -2.84 -2.57
CA SER A 82 -0.47 -3.49 -3.31
C SER A 82 0.83 -3.45 -2.52
N HIS A 83 1.37 -4.62 -2.21
CA HIS A 83 2.65 -4.75 -1.54
C HIS A 83 3.83 -4.48 -2.49
N GLY A 84 5.01 -4.21 -1.94
CA GLY A 84 6.27 -4.12 -2.69
C GLY A 84 6.78 -5.50 -3.13
N SER A 85 7.89 -5.50 -3.87
CA SER A 85 8.55 -6.73 -4.29
C SER A 85 8.91 -7.60 -3.08
N GLY A 86 8.62 -8.91 -3.17
CA GLY A 86 8.83 -9.84 -2.07
C GLY A 86 7.86 -9.71 -0.89
N GLY A 87 6.83 -8.85 -0.98
CA GLY A 87 5.80 -8.73 0.04
C GLY A 87 4.72 -9.82 -0.06
N ASN A 88 3.62 -9.61 0.65
CA ASN A 88 2.44 -10.47 0.63
C ASN A 88 1.17 -9.70 1.04
N ASN A 89 0.02 -10.35 1.02
CA ASN A 89 -1.28 -9.77 1.35
C ASN A 89 -1.44 -9.30 2.82
N ALA A 90 -0.44 -9.52 3.68
CA ALA A 90 -0.40 -9.01 5.05
C ALA A 90 0.64 -7.90 5.25
N SER A 91 1.49 -7.61 4.25
CA SER A 91 2.59 -6.65 4.39
C SER A 91 2.16 -5.24 4.78
N LEU A 92 0.97 -4.83 4.36
CA LEU A 92 0.39 -3.53 4.70
C LEU A 92 -0.80 -3.65 5.68
N ALA A 93 -0.92 -4.78 6.41
CA ALA A 93 -2.01 -4.97 7.37
C ALA A 93 -1.99 -3.94 8.51
N TRP A 94 -0.80 -3.42 8.87
CA TRP A 94 -0.64 -2.34 9.84
C TRP A 94 -1.35 -1.04 9.43
N LEU A 95 -1.58 -0.83 8.13
CA LEU A 95 -2.38 0.27 7.57
C LEU A 95 -3.83 -0.17 7.29
N ALA A 96 -4.03 -1.40 6.76
CA ALA A 96 -5.35 -1.91 6.42
C ALA A 96 -6.29 -1.99 7.63
N VAL A 97 -5.80 -2.51 8.75
CA VAL A 97 -6.60 -2.65 9.98
C VAL A 97 -7.11 -1.30 10.50
N PRO A 98 -6.28 -0.27 10.68
CA PRO A 98 -6.76 1.06 11.08
C PRO A 98 -7.72 1.72 10.08
N LEU A 99 -7.57 1.48 8.78
CA LEU A 99 -8.49 2.00 7.77
C LEU A 99 -9.84 1.26 7.83
N ALA A 100 -9.83 -0.06 8.04
CA ALA A 100 -11.06 -0.85 8.22
C ALA A 100 -11.78 -0.44 9.51
N ALA A 101 -11.06 -0.19 10.60
CA ALA A 101 -11.65 0.33 11.84
C ALA A 101 -12.30 1.71 11.65
N ARG A 102 -11.88 2.48 10.64
CA ARG A 102 -12.45 3.78 10.27
C ARG A 102 -13.56 3.67 9.22
N GLY A 103 -13.98 2.47 8.87
CA GLY A 103 -15.09 2.24 7.96
C GLY A 103 -14.67 2.08 6.48
N ALA A 104 -13.52 1.52 6.18
CA ALA A 104 -13.15 1.14 4.83
C ALA A 104 -13.16 -0.39 4.64
N ILE A 105 -13.52 -0.88 3.46
CA ILE A 105 -13.21 -2.25 3.02
C ILE A 105 -11.85 -2.19 2.34
N VAL A 106 -10.90 -3.00 2.81
CA VAL A 106 -9.52 -2.99 2.31
C VAL A 106 -9.15 -4.39 1.83
N ILE A 107 -8.71 -4.51 0.58
CA ILE A 107 -8.43 -5.78 -0.07
C ILE A 107 -6.97 -5.80 -0.51
N ALA A 108 -6.22 -6.81 -0.08
CA ALA A 108 -4.81 -7.00 -0.41
C ALA A 108 -4.60 -8.39 -1.01
N ALA A 109 -3.80 -8.49 -2.06
CA ALA A 109 -3.49 -9.77 -2.70
C ALA A 109 -2.01 -10.15 -2.58
N ASN A 110 -1.75 -11.45 -2.66
CA ASN A 110 -0.46 -11.96 -3.08
C ASN A 110 -0.38 -11.84 -4.62
N HIS A 111 0.66 -11.17 -5.09
CA HIS A 111 0.88 -11.01 -6.54
C HIS A 111 1.79 -12.14 -7.04
N PRO A 112 1.31 -13.07 -7.88
CA PRO A 112 2.12 -14.17 -8.39
C PRO A 112 3.41 -13.69 -9.05
N GLY A 113 4.54 -14.30 -8.69
CA GLY A 113 5.88 -13.92 -9.16
C GLY A 113 6.47 -12.65 -8.50
N SER A 114 5.75 -12.03 -7.54
CA SER A 114 6.22 -10.86 -6.76
C SER A 114 6.08 -11.06 -5.25
N THR A 115 5.63 -12.23 -4.81
CA THR A 115 5.38 -12.57 -3.41
C THR A 115 6.47 -13.51 -2.89
N THR A 116 6.98 -13.27 -1.67
CA THR A 116 7.96 -14.17 -1.03
C THR A 116 7.39 -15.56 -0.82
N GLY A 117 8.17 -16.58 -1.21
CA GLY A 117 7.79 -17.98 -1.12
C GLY A 117 6.87 -18.47 -2.25
N ASP A 118 6.52 -17.59 -3.20
CA ASP A 118 5.81 -17.98 -4.41
C ASP A 118 6.79 -18.49 -5.47
N SER A 119 6.52 -19.70 -6.00
CA SER A 119 7.31 -20.35 -7.05
C SER A 119 6.93 -19.92 -8.47
N SER A 120 5.94 -19.06 -8.64
CA SER A 120 5.58 -18.51 -9.95
C SER A 120 6.76 -17.79 -10.60
N PRO A 121 6.85 -17.76 -11.93
CA PRO A 121 7.86 -16.97 -12.62
C PRO A 121 7.84 -15.51 -12.16
N LYS A 122 9.03 -14.92 -11.96
CA LYS A 122 9.15 -13.52 -11.59
C LYS A 122 8.43 -12.63 -12.59
N THR A 123 7.69 -11.66 -12.08
CA THR A 123 6.85 -10.79 -12.92
C THR A 123 7.57 -9.51 -13.30
N ASP A 124 7.22 -8.97 -14.48
CA ASP A 124 7.57 -7.62 -14.86
C ASP A 124 6.80 -6.56 -14.01
N LEU A 125 7.07 -5.28 -14.29
CA LEU A 125 6.44 -4.16 -13.58
C LEU A 125 4.93 -4.11 -13.73
N THR A 126 4.39 -4.56 -14.86
CA THR A 126 3.03 -4.25 -15.28
C THR A 126 1.96 -5.19 -14.72
N LEU A 127 2.33 -6.46 -14.46
CA LEU A 127 1.36 -7.49 -14.07
C LEU A 127 0.67 -7.20 -12.74
N GLN A 128 1.40 -6.63 -11.78
CA GLN A 128 0.84 -6.29 -10.47
C GLN A 128 -0.26 -5.21 -10.58
N THR A 129 -0.12 -4.28 -11.51
CA THR A 129 -1.17 -3.28 -11.79
C THR A 129 -2.43 -3.94 -12.36
N GLY A 130 -2.27 -4.91 -13.28
CA GLY A 130 -3.39 -5.69 -13.81
C GLY A 130 -4.14 -6.47 -12.71
N ASP A 131 -3.41 -7.06 -11.76
CA ASP A 131 -4.01 -7.76 -10.62
C ASP A 131 -4.93 -6.84 -9.80
N LEU A 132 -4.53 -5.57 -9.57
CA LEU A 132 -5.35 -4.60 -8.85
C LEU A 132 -6.66 -4.29 -9.59
N SER A 133 -6.60 -4.07 -10.89
CA SER A 133 -7.80 -3.84 -11.73
C SER A 133 -8.72 -5.07 -11.74
N PHE A 134 -8.14 -6.27 -11.80
CA PHE A 134 -8.90 -7.52 -11.71
C PHE A 134 -9.59 -7.67 -10.34
N MET A 135 -8.90 -7.37 -9.23
CA MET A 135 -9.52 -7.37 -7.90
C MET A 135 -10.74 -6.45 -7.84
N LEU A 136 -10.64 -5.23 -8.39
CA LEU A 136 -11.79 -4.32 -8.47
C LEU A 136 -12.93 -4.94 -9.28
N THR A 137 -12.64 -5.56 -10.42
CA THR A 137 -13.64 -6.22 -11.25
C THR A 137 -14.36 -7.33 -10.50
N HIS A 138 -13.61 -8.17 -9.81
CA HIS A 138 -14.15 -9.30 -9.07
C HIS A 138 -15.06 -8.83 -7.92
N TYR A 139 -14.56 -7.99 -7.01
CA TYR A 139 -15.30 -7.63 -5.80
C TYR A 139 -16.45 -6.65 -6.04
N LEU A 140 -16.40 -5.86 -7.09
CA LEU A 140 -17.53 -5.04 -7.52
C LEU A 140 -18.66 -5.85 -8.19
N ALA A 141 -18.39 -7.07 -8.62
CA ALA A 141 -19.38 -8.00 -9.18
C ALA A 141 -19.84 -9.05 -8.14
N ASP A 142 -19.08 -9.29 -7.09
CA ASP A 142 -19.40 -10.28 -6.06
C ASP A 142 -20.70 -9.92 -5.30
N PRO A 143 -21.71 -10.82 -5.22
CA PRO A 143 -23.00 -10.51 -4.60
C PRO A 143 -22.93 -10.12 -3.13
N HIS A 144 -21.96 -10.64 -2.38
CA HIS A 144 -21.77 -10.33 -0.97
C HIS A 144 -21.17 -8.93 -0.77
N TRP A 145 -20.13 -8.60 -1.54
CA TRP A 145 -19.38 -7.36 -1.35
C TRP A 145 -19.99 -6.16 -2.05
N GLN A 146 -20.59 -6.32 -3.23
CA GLN A 146 -21.10 -5.20 -4.05
C GLN A 146 -22.12 -4.33 -3.33
N GLN A 147 -22.88 -4.89 -2.38
CA GLN A 147 -23.90 -4.16 -1.63
C GLN A 147 -23.30 -3.25 -0.56
N ALA A 148 -22.13 -3.62 -0.04
CA ALA A 148 -21.42 -2.88 1.00
C ALA A 148 -20.38 -1.90 0.44
N ILE A 149 -20.05 -1.97 -0.84
CA ILE A 149 -19.06 -1.09 -1.46
C ILE A 149 -19.73 0.18 -2.00
N ASP A 150 -19.18 1.33 -1.61
CA ASP A 150 -19.50 2.62 -2.24
C ASP A 150 -18.65 2.77 -3.52
N ARG A 151 -19.28 2.58 -4.67
CA ARG A 151 -18.62 2.64 -5.98
C ARG A 151 -18.05 4.02 -6.35
N GLN A 152 -18.45 5.07 -5.64
CA GLN A 152 -17.90 6.42 -5.83
C GLN A 152 -16.64 6.66 -4.97
N LYS A 153 -16.31 5.72 -4.07
CA LYS A 153 -15.22 5.85 -3.10
C LYS A 153 -14.25 4.67 -3.21
N ILE A 154 -13.66 4.51 -4.39
CA ILE A 154 -12.69 3.43 -4.68
C ILE A 154 -11.31 4.05 -4.75
N GLY A 155 -10.36 3.49 -3.99
CA GLY A 155 -8.97 3.92 -4.00
C GLY A 155 -7.98 2.79 -4.10
N ALA A 156 -6.72 3.16 -4.37
CA ALA A 156 -5.61 2.23 -4.36
C ALA A 156 -4.45 2.78 -3.53
N ILE A 157 -3.84 1.93 -2.71
CA ILE A 157 -2.67 2.28 -1.89
C ILE A 157 -1.60 1.23 -2.14
N GLY A 158 -0.34 1.65 -2.31
CA GLY A 158 0.73 0.71 -2.56
C GLY A 158 2.09 1.18 -2.06
N HIS A 159 2.95 0.23 -1.72
CA HIS A 159 4.31 0.48 -1.27
C HIS A 159 5.32 -0.02 -2.31
N SER A 160 6.40 0.73 -2.53
CA SER A 160 7.51 0.33 -3.40
C SER A 160 7.03 0.00 -4.83
N LYS A 161 7.20 -1.24 -5.33
CA LYS A 161 6.62 -1.72 -6.58
C LYS A 161 5.09 -1.56 -6.59
N GLY A 162 4.42 -1.79 -5.44
CA GLY A 162 2.99 -1.50 -5.30
C GLY A 162 2.67 -0.02 -5.44
N GLY A 163 3.57 0.86 -4.97
CA GLY A 163 3.47 2.30 -5.16
C GLY A 163 3.54 2.70 -6.64
N TYR A 164 4.46 2.10 -7.40
CA TYR A 164 4.47 2.20 -8.86
C TYR A 164 3.13 1.73 -9.46
N SER A 165 2.64 0.55 -9.02
CA SER A 165 1.42 -0.05 -9.56
C SER A 165 0.18 0.82 -9.37
N VAL A 166 0.03 1.49 -8.22
CA VAL A 166 -1.13 2.38 -8.00
C VAL A 166 -1.01 3.69 -8.77
N LEU A 167 0.21 4.21 -9.00
CA LEU A 167 0.41 5.37 -9.88
C LEU A 167 0.10 5.01 -11.34
N ALA A 168 0.46 3.80 -11.79
CA ALA A 168 0.08 3.31 -13.11
C ALA A 168 -1.44 3.12 -13.24
N LEU A 169 -2.10 2.65 -12.18
CA LEU A 169 -3.55 2.52 -12.12
C LEU A 169 -4.27 3.88 -12.18
N ALA A 170 -3.62 4.95 -11.70
CA ALA A 170 -4.09 6.34 -11.83
C ALA A 170 -3.83 6.96 -13.21
N GLY A 171 -3.10 6.28 -14.08
CA GLY A 171 -2.78 6.77 -15.44
C GLY A 171 -1.32 7.14 -15.67
N GLY A 172 -0.44 6.98 -14.67
CA GLY A 172 1.01 7.15 -14.87
C GLY A 172 1.59 6.13 -15.86
N HIS A 173 2.38 6.59 -16.80
CA HIS A 173 3.01 5.74 -17.81
C HIS A 173 4.53 5.77 -17.69
N ILE A 174 5.14 4.64 -18.02
CA ILE A 174 6.58 4.55 -18.26
C ILE A 174 6.82 4.16 -19.72
N ASN A 175 8.07 4.31 -20.17
CA ASN A 175 8.49 3.72 -21.43
C ASN A 175 9.88 3.08 -21.29
N ARG A 176 10.23 2.19 -22.23
CA ARG A 176 11.51 1.47 -22.22
C ARG A 176 12.70 2.41 -22.26
N GLN A 177 12.66 3.43 -23.10
CA GLN A 177 13.78 4.36 -23.25
C GLN A 177 14.11 5.06 -21.93
N ARG A 178 13.10 5.56 -21.20
CA ARG A 178 13.31 6.19 -19.89
C ARG A 178 13.84 5.19 -18.87
N LEU A 179 13.29 3.98 -18.83
CA LEU A 179 13.71 2.91 -17.92
C LEU A 179 15.17 2.51 -18.17
N THR A 180 15.52 2.26 -19.44
CA THR A 180 16.88 1.91 -19.84
C THR A 180 17.86 3.04 -19.51
N HIS A 181 17.50 4.28 -19.87
CA HIS A 181 18.33 5.45 -19.58
C HIS A 181 18.54 5.66 -18.07
N TYR A 182 17.47 5.52 -17.28
CA TYR A 182 17.54 5.64 -15.84
C TYR A 182 18.52 4.63 -15.24
N CYS A 183 18.36 3.34 -15.53
CA CYS A 183 19.24 2.32 -14.97
C CYS A 183 20.67 2.35 -15.54
N GLN A 184 20.89 2.88 -16.75
CA GLN A 184 22.23 3.13 -17.28
C GLN A 184 22.90 4.32 -16.59
N ALA A 185 22.18 5.40 -16.37
CA ALA A 185 22.68 6.62 -15.74
C ALA A 185 22.88 6.46 -14.22
N MET A 186 22.04 5.65 -13.57
CA MET A 186 21.99 5.48 -12.12
C MET A 186 21.94 3.98 -11.73
N PRO A 187 22.95 3.16 -12.15
CA PRO A 187 22.93 1.70 -11.93
C PRO A 187 22.95 1.29 -10.45
N GLN A 188 23.38 2.21 -9.56
CA GLN A 188 23.40 2.00 -8.11
C GLN A 188 22.02 2.11 -7.47
N MET A 189 21.00 2.57 -8.20
CA MET A 189 19.66 2.73 -7.63
C MET A 189 19.06 1.37 -7.26
N PRO A 190 18.44 1.27 -6.06
CA PRO A 190 17.95 0.01 -5.55
C PRO A 190 16.95 -0.70 -6.46
N ASP A 191 16.08 0.05 -7.10
CA ASP A 191 15.08 -0.50 -8.01
C ASP A 191 15.72 -1.06 -9.31
N CYS A 192 16.80 -0.47 -9.82
CA CYS A 192 17.57 -1.06 -10.93
C CYS A 192 18.31 -2.32 -10.50
N GLN A 193 18.99 -2.31 -9.34
CA GLN A 193 19.73 -3.46 -8.81
C GLN A 193 18.79 -4.62 -8.46
N PHE A 194 17.60 -4.31 -7.92
CA PHE A 194 16.60 -5.30 -7.55
C PHE A 194 16.19 -6.16 -8.75
N TYR A 195 15.83 -5.53 -9.86
CA TYR A 195 15.44 -6.27 -11.07
C TYR A 195 16.55 -7.13 -11.62
N GLN A 196 17.80 -6.65 -11.62
CA GLN A 196 18.97 -7.42 -12.04
C GLN A 196 19.21 -8.63 -11.14
N ARG A 197 19.15 -8.46 -9.82
CA ARG A 197 19.34 -9.53 -8.83
C ARG A 197 18.27 -10.60 -8.95
N ASP A 198 17.02 -10.21 -9.15
CA ASP A 198 15.91 -11.14 -9.25
C ASP A 198 15.78 -11.80 -10.63
N GLY A 199 16.71 -11.54 -11.55
CA GLY A 199 16.70 -12.10 -12.91
C GLY A 199 15.53 -11.58 -13.75
N ILE A 200 14.86 -10.51 -13.33
CA ILE A 200 13.83 -9.85 -14.13
C ILE A 200 14.52 -9.06 -15.23
N ARG A 201 14.40 -9.60 -16.44
CA ARG A 201 14.89 -8.93 -17.62
C ARG A 201 13.82 -7.99 -18.13
N LEU A 202 14.01 -6.69 -17.89
CA LEU A 202 13.08 -5.66 -18.34
C LEU A 202 12.97 -5.62 -19.87
N GLU A 203 14.00 -6.06 -20.57
CA GLU A 203 14.00 -6.27 -22.01
C GLU A 203 13.03 -7.36 -22.49
N ASN A 204 12.59 -8.27 -21.63
CA ASN A 204 11.61 -9.29 -21.97
C ASN A 204 10.17 -8.77 -21.93
N THR A 205 9.92 -7.62 -21.27
CA THR A 205 8.62 -6.96 -21.33
C THR A 205 8.49 -6.23 -22.64
N SER A 206 7.43 -6.47 -23.40
CA SER A 206 7.24 -5.78 -24.69
C SER A 206 7.09 -4.26 -24.50
N ASP A 207 7.52 -3.49 -25.48
CA ASP A 207 7.36 -2.02 -25.47
C ASP A 207 5.89 -1.63 -25.39
N GLN A 208 5.03 -2.38 -26.05
CA GLN A 208 3.58 -2.18 -26.01
C GLN A 208 3.05 -2.32 -24.58
N ARG A 209 3.49 -3.32 -23.82
CA ARG A 209 3.07 -3.50 -22.42
C ARG A 209 3.62 -2.42 -21.51
N LEU A 210 4.88 -2.03 -21.67
CA LEU A 210 5.49 -0.97 -20.86
C LEU A 210 4.83 0.39 -21.10
N ALA A 211 4.47 0.69 -22.35
CA ALA A 211 3.84 1.95 -22.75
C ALA A 211 2.31 1.94 -22.67
N ALA A 212 1.70 0.80 -22.34
CA ALA A 212 0.25 0.70 -22.22
C ALA A 212 -0.28 1.57 -21.06
N SER A 213 -1.47 2.13 -21.27
CA SER A 213 -2.21 2.73 -20.17
C SER A 213 -2.84 1.63 -19.31
N TYR A 214 -2.56 1.67 -18.03
CA TYR A 214 -3.21 0.84 -17.02
C TYR A 214 -4.24 1.63 -16.21
N HIS A 215 -4.63 2.81 -16.70
CA HIS A 215 -5.63 3.65 -16.04
C HIS A 215 -6.94 2.90 -15.84
N ASP A 216 -7.37 2.84 -14.58
CA ASP A 216 -8.67 2.28 -14.22
C ASP A 216 -9.62 3.41 -13.78
N PRO A 217 -10.63 3.76 -14.58
CA PRO A 217 -11.51 4.89 -14.31
C PRO A 217 -12.41 4.71 -13.08
N ARG A 218 -12.43 3.52 -12.47
CA ARG A 218 -13.14 3.27 -11.22
C ARG A 218 -12.39 3.83 -10.02
N VAL A 219 -11.05 3.97 -10.11
CA VAL A 219 -10.21 4.52 -9.05
C VAL A 219 -10.40 6.02 -8.94
N ARG A 220 -10.65 6.50 -7.73
CA ARG A 220 -10.95 7.90 -7.41
C ARG A 220 -9.86 8.58 -6.61
N PHE A 221 -8.92 7.85 -6.04
CA PHE A 221 -7.73 8.37 -5.38
C PHE A 221 -6.65 7.31 -5.30
N VAL A 222 -5.42 7.75 -5.19
CA VAL A 222 -4.28 6.85 -4.94
C VAL A 222 -3.36 7.39 -3.85
N VAL A 223 -2.74 6.47 -3.09
CA VAL A 223 -1.66 6.78 -2.17
C VAL A 223 -0.46 5.89 -2.50
N ALA A 224 0.67 6.51 -2.81
CA ALA A 224 1.90 5.81 -3.11
C ALA A 224 2.92 6.00 -1.97
N LEU A 225 3.24 4.90 -1.27
CA LEU A 225 4.19 4.86 -0.17
C LEU A 225 5.56 4.50 -0.74
N ASP A 226 6.46 5.44 -0.73
CA ASP A 226 7.84 5.36 -1.24
C ASP A 226 7.94 4.56 -2.55
N PRO A 227 7.23 5.01 -3.62
CA PRO A 227 7.10 4.27 -4.86
C PRO A 227 8.45 4.06 -5.54
N GLY A 228 8.70 2.84 -5.98
CA GLY A 228 9.81 2.52 -6.88
C GLY A 228 9.61 3.13 -8.26
N MET A 229 10.67 3.16 -9.07
CA MET A 229 10.65 3.63 -10.46
C MET A 229 10.18 5.08 -10.65
N SER A 230 10.35 5.93 -9.63
CA SER A 230 9.90 7.33 -9.66
C SER A 230 10.51 8.15 -10.79
N TYR A 231 11.73 7.80 -11.25
CA TYR A 231 12.41 8.48 -12.35
C TYR A 231 11.91 8.11 -13.75
N VAL A 232 11.15 7.02 -13.89
CA VAL A 232 10.80 6.46 -15.21
C VAL A 232 9.42 6.85 -15.71
N PHE A 233 8.57 7.41 -14.86
CA PHE A 233 7.28 7.94 -15.30
C PHE A 233 7.46 9.09 -16.29
N THR A 234 6.61 9.14 -17.32
CA THR A 234 6.58 10.28 -18.23
C THR A 234 5.90 11.46 -17.58
N ARG A 235 6.45 12.67 -17.73
CA ARG A 235 5.88 13.87 -17.13
C ARG A 235 4.44 14.09 -17.60
N SER A 236 4.20 13.95 -18.90
CA SER A 236 2.87 14.14 -19.50
C SER A 236 1.81 13.21 -18.90
N SER A 237 2.16 11.96 -18.57
CA SER A 237 1.20 11.04 -17.94
C SER A 237 0.90 11.39 -16.50
N LEU A 238 1.91 11.85 -15.75
CA LEU A 238 1.68 12.29 -14.37
C LEU A 238 0.83 13.58 -14.31
N ASP A 239 1.08 14.52 -15.25
CA ASP A 239 0.30 15.77 -15.36
C ASP A 239 -1.15 15.53 -15.79
N ALA A 240 -1.44 14.39 -16.44
CA ALA A 240 -2.78 14.00 -16.88
C ALA A 240 -3.58 13.27 -15.78
N ILE A 241 -2.99 12.96 -14.63
CA ILE A 241 -3.74 12.36 -13.51
C ILE A 241 -4.68 13.42 -12.93
N ASP A 242 -5.98 13.17 -13.02
CA ASP A 242 -7.05 14.10 -12.62
C ASP A 242 -7.73 13.71 -11.30
N ILE A 243 -7.26 12.65 -10.64
CA ILE A 243 -7.75 12.21 -9.33
C ILE A 243 -6.79 12.63 -8.20
N PRO A 244 -7.27 12.78 -6.96
CA PRO A 244 -6.40 13.04 -5.81
C PRO A 244 -5.30 12.01 -5.65
N VAL A 245 -4.05 12.48 -5.48
CA VAL A 245 -2.87 11.67 -5.23
C VAL A 245 -2.17 12.15 -3.98
N LEU A 246 -1.73 11.21 -3.14
CA LEU A 246 -0.79 11.45 -2.05
C LEU A 246 0.44 10.57 -2.27
N THR A 247 1.62 11.17 -2.32
CA THR A 247 2.88 10.43 -2.25
C THR A 247 3.50 10.61 -0.87
N ILE A 248 3.93 9.52 -0.26
CA ILE A 248 4.65 9.54 1.03
C ILE A 248 6.04 8.96 0.78
N ALA A 249 7.07 9.78 0.90
CA ALA A 249 8.45 9.37 0.69
C ALA A 249 9.13 9.02 1.99
N ALA A 250 9.97 7.98 1.96
CA ALA A 250 10.97 7.74 2.99
C ALA A 250 12.10 8.80 2.92
N GLY A 251 12.71 9.09 4.04
CA GLY A 251 13.87 9.97 4.14
C GLY A 251 15.14 9.34 3.57
N TYR A 252 15.21 8.01 3.58
CA TYR A 252 16.33 7.21 3.05
C TYR A 252 15.86 5.81 2.62
N PHE A 253 16.70 5.11 1.86
CA PHE A 253 16.37 3.74 1.43
C PHE A 253 16.71 2.70 2.52
N ILE A 254 17.96 2.69 2.98
CA ILE A 254 18.45 1.82 4.07
C ILE A 254 19.10 2.69 5.13
N HIS A 255 18.80 2.44 6.40
CA HIS A 255 19.29 3.24 7.51
C HIS A 255 20.82 3.27 7.59
N SER A 256 21.47 2.13 7.52
CA SER A 256 22.95 2.00 7.60
C SER A 256 23.70 2.69 6.45
N THR A 257 23.09 2.81 5.27
CA THR A 257 23.68 3.49 4.10
C THR A 257 23.24 4.95 3.94
N GLY A 258 22.25 5.36 4.65
CA GLY A 258 21.84 6.69 5.11
C GLY A 258 21.46 7.76 4.10
N LYS A 259 21.64 7.65 2.77
CA LYS A 259 21.46 8.81 1.89
C LYS A 259 20.76 8.54 0.56
N MET A 260 20.65 7.31 0.13
CA MET A 260 19.99 6.99 -1.13
C MET A 260 18.48 7.09 -0.95
N ARG A 261 17.79 7.69 -1.91
CA ARG A 261 16.32 7.85 -1.93
C ARG A 261 15.80 7.42 -3.29
N LEU A 262 14.57 6.93 -3.35
CA LEU A 262 13.95 6.50 -4.62
C LEU A 262 13.49 7.64 -5.54
N GLY A 263 13.78 8.89 -5.17
CA GLY A 263 13.49 10.05 -6.02
C GLY A 263 12.01 10.36 -6.17
N VAL A 264 11.20 10.11 -5.12
CA VAL A 264 9.75 10.35 -5.12
C VAL A 264 9.41 11.82 -5.44
N ASP A 265 10.30 12.75 -5.08
CA ASP A 265 10.19 14.18 -5.41
C ASP A 265 10.24 14.46 -6.93
N GLN A 266 10.80 13.54 -7.73
CA GLN A 266 10.82 13.65 -9.20
C GLN A 266 9.44 13.45 -9.83
N LEU A 267 8.51 12.83 -9.12
CA LEU A 267 7.12 12.69 -9.57
C LEU A 267 6.40 14.04 -9.67
N LYS A 268 6.82 15.05 -8.87
CA LYS A 268 6.17 16.37 -8.79
C LYS A 268 4.66 16.27 -8.49
N LEU A 269 4.27 15.28 -7.72
CA LEU A 269 2.93 15.06 -7.18
C LEU A 269 2.89 15.55 -5.72
N PRO A 270 1.70 15.73 -5.11
CA PRO A 270 1.57 16.05 -3.68
C PRO A 270 2.38 15.09 -2.82
N LEU A 271 3.31 15.63 -2.01
CA LEU A 271 4.36 14.87 -1.34
C LEU A 271 4.42 15.18 0.16
N LEU A 272 4.39 14.13 0.97
CA LEU A 272 4.82 14.13 2.36
C LEU A 272 6.14 13.35 2.49
N THR A 273 7.17 13.93 3.08
CA THR A 273 8.41 13.20 3.38
C THR A 273 8.48 12.89 4.87
N LEU A 274 8.64 11.60 5.21
CA LEU A 274 8.92 11.14 6.55
C LEU A 274 10.44 10.99 6.70
N ALA A 275 11.08 12.05 7.18
CA ALA A 275 12.55 12.18 7.19
C ALA A 275 13.26 11.05 7.95
N GLU A 276 12.62 10.56 9.03
CA GLU A 276 13.15 9.50 9.89
C GLU A 276 12.78 8.08 9.43
N ALA A 277 12.04 7.95 8.33
CA ALA A 277 11.64 6.67 7.79
C ALA A 277 12.65 6.15 6.76
N GLY A 278 12.98 4.86 6.84
CA GLY A 278 13.58 4.11 5.76
C GLY A 278 12.52 3.49 4.83
N HIS A 279 12.93 3.08 3.62
CA HIS A 279 12.06 2.39 2.67
C HIS A 279 11.34 1.18 3.29
N PHE A 280 12.06 0.42 4.12
CA PHE A 280 11.55 -0.80 4.73
C PHE A 280 10.72 -0.56 6.00
N ASP A 281 10.59 0.69 6.46
CA ASP A 281 9.75 1.02 7.61
C ASP A 281 8.26 1.03 7.30
N PHE A 282 7.89 0.95 6.03
CA PHE A 282 6.52 0.66 5.59
C PHE A 282 6.17 -0.84 5.61
N LEU A 283 7.09 -1.72 6.04
CA LEU A 283 6.82 -3.12 6.31
C LEU A 283 6.32 -3.33 7.76
N PRO A 284 5.73 -4.49 8.10
CA PRO A 284 5.26 -4.74 9.46
C PRO A 284 6.39 -4.68 10.51
N LEU A 285 6.03 -4.63 11.78
CA LEU A 285 7.00 -4.71 12.88
C LEU A 285 7.73 -6.06 12.86
N CYS A 286 9.00 -6.03 13.18
CA CYS A 286 9.86 -7.20 13.17
C CYS A 286 9.71 -8.05 14.43
N THR A 287 9.79 -9.38 14.29
CA THR A 287 9.89 -10.28 15.44
C THR A 287 11.27 -10.18 16.11
N PRO A 288 11.44 -10.63 17.36
CA PRO A 288 12.76 -10.66 18.00
C PRO A 288 13.81 -11.49 17.23
N LYS A 289 13.40 -12.48 16.43
CA LYS A 289 14.29 -13.34 15.62
C LYS A 289 14.54 -12.81 14.21
N ALA A 290 13.86 -11.74 13.81
CA ALA A 290 13.91 -11.23 12.43
C ALA A 290 15.33 -10.86 11.98
N ALA A 291 16.08 -10.16 12.85
CA ALA A 291 17.45 -9.73 12.53
C ALA A 291 18.39 -10.92 12.26
N GLU A 292 18.29 -12.00 13.03
CA GLU A 292 19.07 -13.23 12.85
C GLU A 292 18.71 -13.92 11.53
N ILE A 293 17.42 -14.09 11.26
CA ILE A 293 16.91 -14.76 10.04
C ILE A 293 17.35 -13.99 8.80
N LEU A 294 17.11 -12.68 8.78
CA LEU A 294 17.40 -11.82 7.62
C LEU A 294 18.92 -11.63 7.41
N ALA A 295 19.72 -11.64 8.46
CA ALA A 295 21.18 -11.58 8.32
C ALA A 295 21.73 -12.78 7.55
N GLY A 296 21.16 -13.98 7.77
CA GLY A 296 21.49 -15.19 7.02
C GLY A 296 21.18 -15.08 5.51
N GLU A 297 20.23 -14.25 5.14
CA GLU A 297 19.80 -14.00 3.75
C GLU A 297 20.46 -12.74 3.15
N GLY A 298 21.29 -12.01 3.90
CA GLY A 298 21.87 -10.73 3.48
C GLY A 298 20.87 -9.56 3.47
N GLU A 299 19.73 -9.71 4.14
CA GLU A 299 18.61 -8.75 4.16
C GLU A 299 18.37 -8.15 5.55
N GLY A 300 19.36 -8.21 6.45
CA GLY A 300 19.30 -7.67 7.82
C GLY A 300 18.84 -6.20 7.89
N PHE A 301 19.14 -5.41 6.85
CA PHE A 301 18.72 -4.02 6.72
C PHE A 301 17.18 -3.81 6.78
N ILE A 302 16.39 -4.82 6.47
CA ILE A 302 14.91 -4.74 6.52
C ILE A 302 14.41 -4.47 7.95
N CYS A 303 15.12 -4.96 8.96
CA CYS A 303 14.74 -4.82 10.38
C CYS A 303 15.77 -4.01 11.21
N GLU A 304 16.53 -3.13 10.58
CA GLU A 304 17.49 -2.25 11.29
C GLU A 304 16.79 -1.23 12.20
N THR A 305 15.66 -0.68 11.73
CA THR A 305 14.90 0.31 12.50
C THR A 305 14.23 -0.35 13.71
N PRO A 306 14.45 0.17 14.92
CA PRO A 306 13.77 -0.33 16.11
C PRO A 306 12.24 -0.28 15.97
N ASN A 307 11.55 -1.32 16.48
CA ASN A 307 10.09 -1.40 16.37
C ASN A 307 9.34 -0.19 16.94
N ALA A 308 9.85 0.46 17.98
CA ALA A 308 9.24 1.67 18.55
C ALA A 308 9.24 2.83 17.55
N GLN A 309 10.35 3.03 16.83
CA GLN A 309 10.47 4.05 15.77
C GLN A 309 9.61 3.68 14.56
N ARG A 310 9.66 2.41 14.10
CA ARG A 310 8.82 1.93 13.00
C ARG A 310 7.33 2.08 13.31
N ALA A 311 6.91 1.77 14.54
CA ALA A 311 5.53 1.99 14.98
C ALA A 311 5.12 3.48 14.94
N ALA A 312 6.02 4.39 15.30
CA ALA A 312 5.77 5.83 15.20
C ALA A 312 5.61 6.27 13.73
N ILE A 313 6.43 5.74 12.81
CA ILE A 313 6.31 5.96 11.35
C ILE A 313 4.97 5.42 10.84
N HIS A 314 4.55 4.23 11.28
CA HIS A 314 3.22 3.68 10.94
C HIS A 314 2.10 4.63 11.39
N LEU A 315 2.15 5.13 12.62
CA LEU A 315 1.12 6.07 13.13
C LEU A 315 1.08 7.36 12.32
N GLN A 316 2.23 7.94 11.96
CA GLN A 316 2.30 9.13 11.09
C GLN A 316 1.70 8.85 9.71
N THR A 317 2.02 7.70 9.12
CA THR A 317 1.49 7.28 7.82
C THR A 317 -0.03 7.06 7.88
N ILE A 318 -0.54 6.36 8.91
CA ILE A 318 -1.97 6.15 9.12
C ILE A 318 -2.70 7.49 9.27
N ALA A 319 -2.13 8.42 10.03
CA ALA A 319 -2.70 9.75 10.21
C ALA A 319 -2.77 10.51 8.88
N ALA A 320 -1.66 10.55 8.12
CA ALA A 320 -1.59 11.25 6.84
C ALA A 320 -2.57 10.67 5.81
N VAL A 321 -2.63 9.34 5.68
CA VAL A 321 -3.57 8.65 4.77
C VAL A 321 -5.02 8.89 5.19
N SER A 322 -5.32 8.78 6.49
CA SER A 322 -6.69 9.03 7.00
C SER A 322 -7.13 10.46 6.77
N GLN A 323 -6.24 11.44 7.05
CA GLN A 323 -6.50 12.86 6.81
C GLN A 323 -6.73 13.15 5.33
N PHE A 324 -5.88 12.62 4.45
CA PHE A 324 -6.04 12.76 3.00
C PHE A 324 -7.40 12.20 2.54
N MET A 325 -7.78 11.01 3.00
CA MET A 325 -9.05 10.40 2.64
C MET A 325 -10.25 11.21 3.18
N GLN A 326 -10.14 11.81 4.37
CA GLN A 326 -11.17 12.67 4.95
C GLN A 326 -11.30 14.02 4.21
N GLN A 327 -10.19 14.64 3.82
CA GLN A 327 -10.16 15.89 3.07
C GLN A 327 -10.84 15.77 1.70
N HIS A 328 -10.79 14.56 1.11
CA HIS A 328 -11.40 14.26 -0.18
C HIS A 328 -12.71 13.46 -0.05
N GLU A 329 -13.32 13.43 1.15
CA GLU A 329 -14.62 12.80 1.44
C GLU A 329 -14.69 11.29 1.19
N PHE A 330 -13.54 10.61 1.13
CA PHE A 330 -13.48 9.15 1.00
C PHE A 330 -13.71 8.43 2.33
N LEU A 331 -13.30 9.03 3.45
CA LEU A 331 -13.68 8.60 4.81
C LEU A 331 -14.54 9.67 5.46
N SER A 332 -15.47 9.23 6.32
CA SER A 332 -16.25 10.17 7.14
C SER A 332 -15.32 10.91 8.10
N GLN A 333 -15.57 12.22 8.28
CA GLN A 333 -14.90 12.97 9.35
C GLN A 333 -15.31 12.33 10.70
N GLN A 334 -14.33 12.07 11.55
CA GLN A 334 -14.61 11.69 12.93
C GLN A 334 -15.21 12.92 13.61
N LYS A 335 -16.52 12.84 13.91
CA LYS A 335 -17.23 13.87 14.68
C LYS A 335 -16.83 13.84 16.14
#